data_614da152e1a5eff6415dcc6dc6ba1abb
#
_entry.id   614da152e1a5eff6415dcc6dc6ba1abb
#
_cell.length_a   1.000
_cell.length_b   1.000
_cell.length_c   1.000
_cell.angle_alpha   90.00
_cell.angle_beta   90.00
_cell.angle_gamma   90.00
#
_symmetry.space_group_name_H-M   'P 1'
#
loop_
_entity.id
_entity.type
_entity.pdbx_description
1 polymer ?
#
loop_
_entity_poly.entity_id
_entity_poly.type
_entity_poly.pdbx_seq_one_letter_code
_entity_poly.pdbx_strand_id
1 'polypeptide(L)'
;QVYVQDYGEWWWSLTGAGVTAYAQVGVRPTTQNYAGIYQDFEDVTTGNGFSADNGIRNYFNNMYTKMKTWSIFKQLVEEEYTGETLTNSYVYYQLTTVMKDYTMLRNIDFFNSIPYYNAIQGNKGILIAEYDDPLEVTKTILDELKEISESIVADYDKMSPDAKATFAKHDVAFKGDIQLWKQYINALRLKFAVRMSAADEAYAKTQIASAIQDGLPTKDMIWLLPTNPAKDLPGGGT
;
A
#
# COMPACT_ATOMS: atom_id res chain seq x y z
N GLN A 1 -11.89 3.00 -3.96
CA GLN A 1 -10.67 3.88 -3.81
C GLN A 1 -10.05 3.72 -2.41
N VAL A 2 -9.68 2.50 -2.03
CA VAL A 2 -9.24 2.28 -0.65
C VAL A 2 -7.77 2.66 -0.45
N TYR A 3 -6.92 2.57 -1.46
CA TYR A 3 -5.48 2.74 -1.30
C TYR A 3 -4.78 3.38 -2.51
N VAL A 4 -5.30 4.45 -3.02
CA VAL A 4 -4.47 5.33 -3.83
C VAL A 4 -3.82 6.31 -2.86
N GLN A 5 -2.52 6.23 -2.70
CA GLN A 5 -1.76 7.24 -1.99
C GLN A 5 -2.06 8.57 -2.67
N ASP A 6 -2.60 9.51 -1.92
CA ASP A 6 -2.89 10.83 -2.48
C ASP A 6 -1.59 11.39 -3.06
N TYR A 7 -1.64 11.78 -4.33
CA TYR A 7 -0.50 12.39 -5.00
C TYR A 7 0.01 13.63 -4.23
N GLY A 8 -0.90 14.39 -3.62
CA GLY A 8 -0.56 15.53 -2.78
C GLY A 8 0.29 15.14 -1.58
N GLU A 9 -0.06 14.08 -0.86
CA GLU A 9 0.70 13.58 0.28
C GLU A 9 2.08 13.08 -0.14
N TRP A 10 2.16 12.33 -1.23
CA TRP A 10 3.42 11.77 -1.70
C TRP A 10 4.35 12.86 -2.25
N TRP A 11 3.80 13.76 -3.06
CA TRP A 11 4.58 14.83 -3.70
C TRP A 11 5.01 15.89 -2.69
N TRP A 12 4.08 16.37 -1.87
CA TRP A 12 4.37 17.47 -0.96
C TRP A 12 5.09 17.03 0.30
N SER A 13 4.73 15.90 0.86
CA SER A 13 5.23 15.45 2.16
C SER A 13 6.54 14.68 2.08
N LEU A 14 6.71 13.82 1.10
CA LEU A 14 7.88 12.95 1.00
C LEU A 14 8.88 13.39 -0.06
N THR A 15 8.44 13.64 -1.28
CA THR A 15 9.36 13.94 -2.37
C THR A 15 9.72 15.42 -2.47
N GLY A 16 8.73 16.30 -2.35
CA GLY A 16 8.93 17.72 -2.51
C GLY A 16 9.66 18.38 -1.35
N ALA A 17 9.44 17.94 -0.13
CA ALA A 17 9.93 18.62 1.07
C ALA A 17 11.17 17.98 1.72
N GLY A 18 11.39 16.69 1.59
CA GLY A 18 12.41 16.02 2.36
C GLY A 18 13.28 15.03 1.58
N VAL A 19 12.70 13.93 1.12
CA VAL A 19 13.46 12.78 0.61
C VAL A 19 14.36 13.14 -0.59
N THR A 20 13.91 14.00 -1.50
CA THR A 20 14.70 14.42 -2.65
C THR A 20 15.90 15.27 -2.26
N ALA A 21 15.79 16.09 -1.23
CA ALA A 21 16.89 16.88 -0.70
C ALA A 21 17.91 15.99 0.04
N TYR A 22 17.44 15.05 0.86
CA TYR A 22 18.31 14.08 1.55
C TYR A 22 19.00 13.11 0.58
N ALA A 23 18.30 12.69 -0.46
CA ALA A 23 18.89 11.86 -1.52
C ALA A 23 19.82 12.65 -2.46
N GLN A 24 19.98 13.97 -2.24
CA GLN A 24 20.79 14.87 -3.08
C GLN A 24 20.37 14.88 -4.56
N VAL A 25 19.13 14.50 -4.86
CA VAL A 25 18.58 14.46 -6.22
C VAL A 25 18.00 15.81 -6.64
N GLY A 26 17.68 16.67 -5.66
CA GLY A 26 17.16 18.00 -5.90
C GLY A 26 17.63 19.01 -4.87
N VAL A 27 17.96 20.21 -5.33
CA VAL A 27 18.29 21.36 -4.47
C VAL A 27 17.19 22.38 -4.60
N ARG A 28 16.66 22.86 -3.48
CA ARG A 28 15.68 23.96 -3.50
C ARG A 28 16.36 25.32 -3.58
N PRO A 29 15.84 26.25 -4.38
CA PRO A 29 16.36 27.61 -4.42
C PRO A 29 16.19 28.30 -3.06
N THR A 30 17.21 29.01 -2.63
CA THR A 30 17.25 29.74 -1.35
C THR A 30 16.22 30.86 -1.20
N THR A 31 15.52 31.22 -2.27
CA THR A 31 14.54 32.31 -2.31
C THR A 31 13.15 31.92 -1.81
N GLN A 32 12.92 30.65 -1.54
CA GLN A 32 11.67 30.20 -0.93
C GLN A 32 11.96 29.73 0.50
N ASN A 33 11.06 30.04 1.44
CA ASN A 33 11.13 29.73 2.87
C ASN A 33 11.28 28.25 3.24
N TYR A 34 11.77 27.45 2.31
CA TYR A 34 12.01 26.02 2.46
C TYR A 34 13.51 25.67 2.63
N ALA A 35 14.37 26.69 2.67
CA ALA A 35 15.81 26.48 2.78
C ALA A 35 16.22 25.86 4.12
N GLY A 36 15.44 26.07 5.18
CA GLY A 36 15.70 25.50 6.51
C GLY A 36 15.54 23.98 6.61
N ILE A 37 14.78 23.37 5.71
CA ILE A 37 14.51 21.92 5.77
C ILE A 37 15.78 21.06 5.59
N TYR A 38 16.79 21.60 4.93
CA TYR A 38 18.05 20.88 4.73
C TYR A 38 19.02 21.00 5.94
N GLN A 39 18.87 22.05 6.74
CA GLN A 39 19.76 22.36 7.86
C GLN A 39 19.18 22.03 9.22
N ASP A 40 17.85 22.06 9.35
CA ASP A 40 17.19 21.91 10.64
C ASP A 40 16.12 20.81 10.61
N PHE A 41 16.53 19.59 10.79
CA PHE A 41 15.61 18.51 11.14
C PHE A 41 14.91 18.78 12.48
N GLU A 42 15.50 19.68 13.28
CA GLU A 42 15.02 20.03 14.60
C GLU A 42 14.14 21.27 14.66
N ASP A 43 14.15 22.15 13.67
CA ASP A 43 13.33 23.37 13.72
C ASP A 43 11.92 23.18 13.17
N VAL A 44 11.14 22.48 13.95
CA VAL A 44 9.70 22.27 13.73
C VAL A 44 8.89 23.54 14.02
N THR A 45 9.53 24.62 14.50
CA THR A 45 8.83 25.76 15.12
C THR A 45 8.58 26.94 14.20
N THR A 46 9.23 27.03 13.07
CA THR A 46 9.09 28.17 12.17
C THR A 46 7.92 28.05 11.19
N GLY A 47 6.74 27.70 11.65
CA GLY A 47 5.42 28.07 11.13
C GLY A 47 5.14 28.19 9.62
N ASN A 48 6.07 27.96 8.73
CA ASN A 48 5.93 28.10 7.29
C ASN A 48 5.89 26.74 6.58
N GLY A 49 4.83 25.99 6.85
CA GLY A 49 4.13 25.19 5.86
C GLY A 49 4.68 23.82 5.54
N PHE A 50 5.95 23.50 5.71
CA PHE A 50 6.51 22.17 5.43
C PHE A 50 7.62 21.81 6.40
N SER A 51 7.23 21.54 7.64
CA SER A 51 8.11 20.80 8.50
C SER A 51 8.12 19.33 8.04
N ALA A 52 9.27 18.69 8.08
CA ALA A 52 9.38 17.24 7.91
C ALA A 52 8.39 16.50 8.83
N ASP A 53 8.11 17.06 10.00
CA ASP A 53 7.12 16.58 10.96
C ASP A 53 5.70 16.53 10.36
N ASN A 54 5.22 17.56 9.68
CA ASN A 54 3.88 17.52 9.08
C ASN A 54 3.79 16.48 7.95
N GLY A 55 4.82 16.35 7.15
CA GLY A 55 4.86 15.36 6.08
C GLY A 55 4.89 13.94 6.62
N ILE A 56 5.77 13.66 7.55
CA ILE A 56 5.94 12.35 8.18
C ILE A 56 4.71 11.98 8.99
N ARG A 57 4.20 12.90 9.80
CA ARG A 57 2.99 12.69 10.60
C ARG A 57 1.77 12.43 9.73
N ASN A 58 1.57 13.21 8.68
CA ASN A 58 0.46 13.00 7.76
C ASN A 58 0.56 11.66 7.04
N TYR A 59 1.75 11.28 6.62
CA TYR A 59 1.97 9.98 5.99
C TYR A 59 1.60 8.82 6.92
N PHE A 60 2.03 8.87 8.17
CA PHE A 60 1.69 7.89 9.20
C PHE A 60 0.19 7.86 9.50
N ASN A 61 -0.42 9.01 9.75
CA ASN A 61 -1.84 9.11 10.09
C ASN A 61 -2.75 8.65 8.94
N ASN A 62 -2.40 9.00 7.71
CA ASN A 62 -3.19 8.65 6.53
C ASN A 62 -3.17 7.14 6.25
N MET A 63 -2.10 6.45 6.58
CA MET A 63 -2.05 5.00 6.56
C MET A 63 -3.20 4.39 7.37
N TYR A 64 -3.35 4.79 8.63
CA TYR A 64 -4.40 4.25 9.52
C TYR A 64 -5.79 4.71 9.13
N THR A 65 -5.95 5.91 8.62
CA THR A 65 -7.24 6.37 8.07
C THR A 65 -7.71 5.47 6.93
N LYS A 66 -6.80 5.07 6.04
CA LYS A 66 -7.09 4.15 4.93
C LYS A 66 -7.31 2.72 5.42
N MET A 67 -6.53 2.24 6.39
CA MET A 67 -6.75 0.93 7.03
C MET A 67 -8.13 0.80 7.67
N LYS A 68 -8.68 1.88 8.20
CA LYS A 68 -10.03 1.87 8.77
C LYS A 68 -11.08 1.41 7.75
N THR A 69 -10.99 1.89 6.52
CA THR A 69 -11.92 1.48 5.46
C THR A 69 -11.76 -0.02 5.13
N TRP A 70 -10.52 -0.51 5.05
CA TRP A 70 -10.25 -1.93 4.88
C TRP A 70 -10.79 -2.75 6.05
N SER A 71 -10.62 -2.32 7.30
CA SER A 71 -11.09 -3.07 8.47
C SER A 71 -12.62 -3.19 8.53
N ILE A 72 -13.34 -2.16 8.08
CA ILE A 72 -14.81 -2.20 7.95
C ILE A 72 -15.19 -3.23 6.88
N PHE A 73 -14.51 -3.23 5.73
CA PHE A 73 -14.80 -4.20 4.67
C PHE A 73 -14.45 -5.62 5.10
N LYS A 74 -13.34 -5.81 5.81
CA LYS A 74 -12.98 -7.08 6.43
C LYS A 74 -14.12 -7.60 7.33
N GLN A 75 -14.63 -6.75 8.22
CA GLN A 75 -15.72 -7.13 9.11
C GLN A 75 -16.97 -7.54 8.33
N LEU A 76 -17.37 -6.80 7.29
CA LEU A 76 -18.51 -7.16 6.46
C LEU A 76 -18.33 -8.55 5.80
N VAL A 77 -17.13 -8.84 5.29
CA VAL A 77 -16.83 -10.11 4.62
C VAL A 77 -16.77 -11.28 5.61
N GLU A 78 -16.22 -11.07 6.80
CA GLU A 78 -16.04 -12.13 7.80
C GLU A 78 -17.29 -12.39 8.63
N GLU A 79 -18.13 -11.38 8.89
CA GLU A 79 -19.23 -11.48 9.85
C GLU A 79 -20.62 -11.36 9.22
N GLU A 80 -20.78 -10.67 8.11
CA GLU A 80 -22.10 -10.32 7.58
C GLU A 80 -22.41 -10.94 6.21
N TYR A 81 -21.42 -11.02 5.31
CA TYR A 81 -21.66 -11.52 3.96
C TYR A 81 -21.76 -13.03 3.92
N THR A 82 -22.74 -13.55 3.18
CA THR A 82 -22.99 -14.97 3.01
C THR A 82 -23.38 -15.30 1.55
N GLY A 83 -23.28 -16.56 1.17
CA GLY A 83 -23.73 -17.04 -0.13
C GLY A 83 -23.08 -16.32 -1.30
N GLU A 84 -23.88 -15.90 -2.25
CA GLU A 84 -23.40 -15.23 -3.46
C GLU A 84 -22.76 -13.86 -3.17
N THR A 85 -23.28 -13.12 -2.21
CA THR A 85 -22.69 -11.83 -1.81
C THR A 85 -21.27 -12.02 -1.33
N LEU A 86 -20.99 -13.00 -0.47
CA LEU A 86 -19.64 -13.32 -0.01
C LEU A 86 -18.76 -13.71 -1.20
N THR A 87 -19.22 -14.65 -2.03
CA THR A 87 -18.46 -15.16 -3.18
C THR A 87 -18.07 -14.03 -4.14
N ASN A 88 -19.02 -13.15 -4.48
CA ASN A 88 -18.78 -12.05 -5.40
C ASN A 88 -17.96 -10.90 -4.80
N SER A 89 -17.88 -10.79 -3.47
CA SER A 89 -17.14 -9.74 -2.78
C SER A 89 -15.72 -10.17 -2.36
N TYR A 90 -15.44 -11.47 -2.30
CA TYR A 90 -14.22 -11.98 -1.69
C TYR A 90 -12.96 -11.58 -2.45
N VAL A 91 -12.99 -11.58 -3.79
CA VAL A 91 -11.87 -11.09 -4.62
C VAL A 91 -11.56 -9.62 -4.36
N TYR A 92 -12.58 -8.78 -4.17
CA TYR A 92 -12.36 -7.38 -3.81
C TYR A 92 -11.71 -7.27 -2.42
N TYR A 93 -12.10 -8.12 -1.48
CA TYR A 93 -11.47 -8.16 -0.16
C TYR A 93 -9.99 -8.56 -0.27
N GLN A 94 -9.67 -9.61 -1.02
CA GLN A 94 -8.29 -10.02 -1.27
C GLN A 94 -7.46 -8.87 -1.88
N LEU A 95 -7.97 -8.19 -2.90
CA LEU A 95 -7.24 -7.09 -3.55
C LEU A 95 -7.10 -5.85 -2.66
N THR A 96 -8.09 -5.54 -1.84
CA THR A 96 -7.97 -4.45 -0.87
C THR A 96 -6.98 -4.80 0.24
N THR A 97 -6.87 -6.09 0.62
CA THR A 97 -5.85 -6.60 1.54
C THR A 97 -4.46 -6.45 0.93
N VAL A 98 -4.26 -6.82 -0.33
CA VAL A 98 -2.99 -6.61 -1.05
C VAL A 98 -2.56 -5.13 -1.01
N MET A 99 -3.50 -4.21 -1.22
CA MET A 99 -3.21 -2.77 -1.17
C MET A 99 -2.89 -2.27 0.24
N LYS A 100 -3.59 -2.80 1.26
CA LYS A 100 -3.25 -2.58 2.68
C LYS A 100 -1.82 -3.06 2.96
N ASP A 101 -1.49 -4.27 2.57
CA ASP A 101 -0.19 -4.91 2.79
C ASP A 101 0.95 -4.13 2.14
N TYR A 102 0.77 -3.74 0.90
CA TYR A 102 1.74 -2.87 0.22
C TYR A 102 1.98 -1.55 1.00
N THR A 103 0.91 -0.94 1.50
CA THR A 103 1.00 0.29 2.28
C THR A 103 1.73 0.05 3.60
N MET A 104 1.42 -1.04 4.31
CA MET A 104 2.07 -1.39 5.58
C MET A 104 3.55 -1.67 5.40
N LEU A 105 3.93 -2.48 4.41
CA LEU A 105 5.34 -2.77 4.12
C LEU A 105 6.12 -1.49 3.77
N ARG A 106 5.52 -0.56 3.03
CA ARG A 106 6.16 0.75 2.78
C ARG A 106 6.33 1.57 4.05
N ASN A 107 5.36 1.51 4.96
CA ASN A 107 5.47 2.23 6.23
C ASN A 107 6.53 1.60 7.15
N ILE A 108 6.67 0.28 7.14
CA ILE A 108 7.79 -0.39 7.83
C ILE A 108 9.13 0.08 7.28
N ASP A 109 9.25 0.26 5.96
CA ASP A 109 10.47 0.82 5.34
C ASP A 109 10.81 2.23 5.87
N PHE A 110 9.82 3.05 6.22
CA PHE A 110 10.01 4.41 6.72
C PHE A 110 10.16 4.49 8.24
N PHE A 111 9.32 3.75 8.97
CA PHE A 111 9.17 3.92 10.42
C PHE A 111 9.76 2.77 11.22
N ASN A 112 10.22 1.71 10.56
CA ASN A 112 10.66 0.47 11.16
C ASN A 112 9.50 -0.23 11.89
N SER A 113 9.24 0.07 13.16
CA SER A 113 8.11 -0.45 13.91
C SER A 113 6.84 0.36 13.68
N ILE A 114 5.73 -0.32 13.51
CA ILE A 114 4.37 0.27 13.38
C ILE A 114 3.37 -0.55 14.18
N PRO A 115 2.30 0.04 14.72
CA PRO A 115 1.17 -0.73 15.22
C PRO A 115 0.49 -1.49 14.08
N TYR A 116 0.40 -2.80 14.17
CA TYR A 116 -0.18 -3.66 13.14
C TYR A 116 -1.27 -4.57 13.69
N TYR A 117 -0.92 -5.49 14.60
CA TYR A 117 -1.84 -6.53 15.05
C TYR A 117 -3.03 -5.99 15.84
N ASN A 118 -2.80 -4.98 16.67
CA ASN A 118 -3.83 -4.33 17.49
C ASN A 118 -4.28 -2.98 16.93
N ALA A 119 -3.83 -2.62 15.74
CA ALA A 119 -4.23 -1.37 15.12
C ALA A 119 -5.72 -1.40 14.70
N ILE A 120 -6.39 -0.25 14.81
CA ILE A 120 -7.78 -0.05 14.36
C ILE A 120 -8.78 -1.04 15.02
N GLN A 121 -8.58 -1.37 16.27
CA GLN A 121 -9.48 -2.21 17.05
C GLN A 121 -10.21 -1.45 18.18
N GLY A 122 -10.45 -0.15 17.98
CA GLY A 122 -11.18 0.68 18.94
C GLY A 122 -12.59 0.17 19.23
N ASN A 123 -13.25 -0.45 18.26
CA ASN A 123 -14.54 -1.13 18.42
C ASN A 123 -14.48 -2.34 19.38
N LYS A 124 -13.28 -2.93 19.56
CA LYS A 124 -13.02 -4.01 20.52
C LYS A 124 -12.45 -3.48 21.84
N GLY A 125 -12.44 -2.17 22.06
CA GLY A 125 -11.94 -1.52 23.27
C GLY A 125 -10.43 -1.33 23.33
N ILE A 126 -9.70 -1.62 22.26
CA ILE A 126 -8.26 -1.36 22.17
C ILE A 126 -8.06 0.08 21.68
N LEU A 127 -7.83 0.99 22.61
CA LEU A 127 -7.65 2.42 22.32
C LEU A 127 -6.19 2.81 22.05
N ILE A 128 -5.25 2.03 22.56
CA ILE A 128 -3.81 2.24 22.39
C ILE A 128 -3.24 0.93 21.85
N ALA A 129 -2.67 0.97 20.66
CA ALA A 129 -1.99 -0.16 20.06
C ALA A 129 -0.48 -0.02 20.28
N GLU A 130 0.19 -1.10 20.65
CA GLU A 130 1.63 -1.17 20.74
C GLU A 130 2.29 -1.19 19.37
N TYR A 131 3.57 -0.83 19.32
CA TYR A 131 4.38 -0.97 18.12
C TYR A 131 4.88 -2.40 18.01
N ASP A 132 4.65 -3.02 16.87
CA ASP A 132 4.99 -4.41 16.62
C ASP A 132 6.39 -4.56 16.02
N ASP A 133 6.97 -5.75 16.15
CA ASP A 133 8.26 -6.09 15.56
C ASP A 133 8.16 -6.06 14.02
N PRO A 134 8.97 -5.24 13.34
CA PRO A 134 8.87 -5.05 11.89
C PRO A 134 9.17 -6.31 11.09
N LEU A 135 10.05 -7.19 11.60
CA LEU A 135 10.38 -8.44 10.93
C LEU A 135 9.19 -9.41 10.97
N GLU A 136 8.57 -9.57 12.13
CA GLU A 136 7.42 -10.45 12.30
C GLU A 136 6.20 -9.94 11.53
N VAL A 137 5.95 -8.63 11.52
CA VAL A 137 4.90 -8.01 10.70
C VAL A 137 5.17 -8.24 9.21
N THR A 138 6.42 -8.07 8.77
CA THR A 138 6.80 -8.31 7.36
C THR A 138 6.55 -9.77 6.96
N LYS A 139 6.92 -10.73 7.80
CA LYS A 139 6.66 -12.16 7.55
C LYS A 139 5.16 -12.44 7.45
N THR A 140 4.38 -11.95 8.40
CA THR A 140 2.91 -12.09 8.40
C THR A 140 2.29 -11.57 7.10
N ILE A 141 2.71 -10.39 6.65
CA ILE A 141 2.21 -9.80 5.41
C ILE A 141 2.64 -10.63 4.18
N LEU A 142 3.88 -11.09 4.13
CA LEU A 142 4.35 -11.91 3.00
C LEU A 142 3.63 -13.26 2.91
N ASP A 143 3.29 -13.85 4.06
CA ASP A 143 2.49 -15.09 4.11
C ASP A 143 1.04 -14.82 3.68
N GLU A 144 0.41 -13.72 4.12
CA GLU A 144 -0.92 -13.29 3.66
C GLU A 144 -0.95 -13.06 2.14
N LEU A 145 0.03 -12.36 1.59
CA LEU A 145 0.17 -12.16 0.14
C LEU A 145 0.35 -13.48 -0.61
N LYS A 146 1.06 -14.46 -0.03
CA LYS A 146 1.21 -15.79 -0.61
C LYS A 146 -0.13 -16.51 -0.68
N GLU A 147 -0.87 -16.57 0.42
CA GLU A 147 -2.20 -17.19 0.48
C GLU A 147 -3.16 -16.58 -0.54
N ILE A 148 -3.16 -15.25 -0.66
CA ILE A 148 -3.97 -14.56 -1.67
C ILE A 148 -3.53 -14.94 -3.08
N SER A 149 -2.22 -14.96 -3.37
CA SER A 149 -1.71 -15.34 -4.70
C SER A 149 -2.10 -16.77 -5.10
N GLU A 150 -2.12 -17.69 -4.14
CA GLU A 150 -2.47 -19.08 -4.37
C GLU A 150 -3.98 -19.28 -4.62
N SER A 151 -4.84 -18.48 -3.99
CA SER A 151 -6.30 -18.66 -4.01
C SER A 151 -7.06 -17.73 -4.98
N ILE A 152 -6.54 -16.55 -5.29
CA ILE A 152 -7.30 -15.47 -5.94
C ILE A 152 -7.92 -15.85 -7.29
N VAL A 153 -7.24 -16.69 -8.09
CA VAL A 153 -7.74 -17.13 -9.39
C VAL A 153 -8.96 -18.03 -9.20
N ALA A 154 -8.86 -19.01 -8.28
CA ALA A 154 -9.96 -19.91 -7.98
C ALA A 154 -11.16 -19.18 -7.36
N ASP A 155 -10.91 -18.16 -6.55
CA ASP A 155 -11.98 -17.35 -5.96
C ASP A 155 -12.64 -16.44 -7.01
N TYR A 156 -11.86 -15.89 -7.93
CA TYR A 156 -12.42 -15.16 -9.08
C TYR A 156 -13.29 -16.06 -9.96
N ASP A 157 -12.89 -17.31 -10.18
CA ASP A 157 -13.66 -18.25 -11.01
C ASP A 157 -15.05 -18.58 -10.44
N LYS A 158 -15.20 -18.49 -9.12
CA LYS A 158 -16.49 -18.69 -8.43
C LYS A 158 -17.44 -17.49 -8.54
N MET A 159 -16.96 -16.30 -8.93
CA MET A 159 -17.81 -15.13 -9.09
C MET A 159 -18.83 -15.33 -10.21
N SER A 160 -20.03 -14.75 -10.06
CA SER A 160 -21.04 -14.73 -11.10
C SER A 160 -20.57 -13.96 -12.34
N PRO A 161 -21.11 -14.24 -13.55
CA PRO A 161 -20.75 -13.52 -14.77
C PRO A 161 -20.95 -12.01 -14.66
N ASP A 162 -22.02 -11.56 -14.02
CA ASP A 162 -22.33 -10.15 -13.82
C ASP A 162 -21.34 -9.48 -12.86
N ALA A 163 -20.93 -10.19 -11.81
CA ALA A 163 -19.91 -9.72 -10.87
C ALA A 163 -18.54 -9.59 -11.55
N LYS A 164 -18.15 -10.56 -12.40
CA LYS A 164 -16.92 -10.47 -13.21
C LYS A 164 -16.95 -9.29 -14.18
N ALA A 165 -18.07 -9.06 -14.86
CA ALA A 165 -18.23 -7.92 -15.77
C ALA A 165 -18.13 -6.59 -15.01
N THR A 166 -18.73 -6.51 -13.81
CA THR A 166 -18.64 -5.35 -12.93
C THR A 166 -17.21 -5.14 -12.44
N PHE A 167 -16.52 -6.20 -12.04
CA PHE A 167 -15.13 -6.15 -11.64
C PHE A 167 -14.23 -5.59 -12.76
N ALA A 168 -14.34 -6.16 -13.97
CA ALA A 168 -13.56 -5.72 -15.14
C ALA A 168 -13.80 -4.24 -15.50
N LYS A 169 -15.04 -3.76 -15.34
CA LYS A 169 -15.40 -2.36 -15.58
C LYS A 169 -14.74 -1.40 -14.61
N HIS A 170 -14.58 -1.79 -13.34
CA HIS A 170 -14.06 -0.94 -12.28
C HIS A 170 -12.57 -1.16 -12.02
N ASP A 171 -11.99 -2.26 -12.47
CA ASP A 171 -10.56 -2.51 -12.38
C ASP A 171 -9.79 -1.63 -13.37
N VAL A 172 -9.27 -0.52 -12.85
CA VAL A 172 -8.46 0.42 -13.65
C VAL A 172 -7.05 -0.12 -13.93
N ALA A 173 -6.57 -1.09 -13.12
CA ALA A 173 -5.23 -1.63 -13.21
C ALA A 173 -5.10 -2.62 -14.39
N PHE A 174 -5.83 -3.70 -14.34
CA PHE A 174 -5.69 -4.83 -15.27
C PHE A 174 -6.97 -5.20 -16.02
N LYS A 175 -8.00 -4.35 -15.92
CA LYS A 175 -9.28 -4.53 -16.65
C LYS A 175 -9.95 -5.88 -16.40
N GLY A 176 -9.82 -6.40 -15.20
CA GLY A 176 -10.41 -7.68 -14.80
C GLY A 176 -9.55 -8.90 -15.07
N ASP A 177 -8.33 -8.74 -15.56
CA ASP A 177 -7.39 -9.85 -15.72
C ASP A 177 -6.81 -10.26 -14.37
N ILE A 178 -7.38 -11.31 -13.80
CA ILE A 178 -7.00 -11.82 -12.49
C ILE A 178 -5.60 -12.48 -12.48
N GLN A 179 -5.13 -12.97 -13.62
CA GLN A 179 -3.79 -13.52 -13.73
C GLN A 179 -2.73 -12.43 -13.61
N LEU A 180 -2.97 -11.26 -14.15
CA LEU A 180 -2.11 -10.11 -13.99
C LEU A 180 -2.07 -9.63 -12.53
N TRP A 181 -3.21 -9.68 -11.83
CA TRP A 181 -3.24 -9.42 -10.39
C TRP A 181 -2.40 -10.43 -9.61
N LYS A 182 -2.53 -11.74 -9.88
CA LYS A 182 -1.69 -12.77 -9.27
C LYS A 182 -0.20 -12.48 -9.48
N GLN A 183 0.21 -12.16 -10.70
CA GLN A 183 1.60 -11.84 -11.02
C GLN A 183 2.08 -10.58 -10.29
N TYR A 184 1.23 -9.56 -10.17
CA TYR A 184 1.53 -8.35 -9.39
C TYR A 184 1.76 -8.66 -7.92
N ILE A 185 0.92 -9.50 -7.31
CA ILE A 185 1.08 -9.95 -5.92
C ILE A 185 2.42 -10.65 -5.73
N ASN A 186 2.78 -11.55 -6.65
CA ASN A 186 4.07 -12.26 -6.60
C ASN A 186 5.26 -11.31 -6.78
N ALA A 187 5.12 -10.27 -7.60
CA ALA A 187 6.15 -9.23 -7.72
C ALA A 187 6.31 -8.42 -6.42
N LEU A 188 5.23 -8.14 -5.69
CA LEU A 188 5.30 -7.52 -4.37
C LEU A 188 6.00 -8.45 -3.36
N ARG A 189 5.63 -9.73 -3.32
CA ARG A 189 6.29 -10.74 -2.47
C ARG A 189 7.79 -10.77 -2.73
N LEU A 190 8.19 -10.89 -4.00
CA LEU A 190 9.60 -10.88 -4.38
C LEU A 190 10.31 -9.62 -3.91
N LYS A 191 9.74 -8.45 -4.18
CA LYS A 191 10.33 -7.15 -3.79
C LYS A 191 10.61 -7.07 -2.30
N PHE A 192 9.62 -7.38 -1.47
CA PHE A 192 9.76 -7.22 -0.03
C PHE A 192 10.53 -8.37 0.63
N ALA A 193 10.49 -9.58 0.07
CA ALA A 193 11.37 -10.67 0.50
C ALA A 193 12.84 -10.34 0.25
N VAL A 194 13.18 -9.76 -0.89
CA VAL A 194 14.55 -9.27 -1.15
C VAL A 194 14.95 -8.17 -0.16
N ARG A 195 14.06 -7.23 0.15
CA ARG A 195 14.36 -6.15 1.11
C ARG A 195 14.65 -6.66 2.53
N MET A 196 13.92 -7.68 2.98
CA MET A 196 14.12 -8.24 4.31
C MET A 196 15.25 -9.27 4.40
N SER A 197 15.89 -9.63 3.29
CA SER A 197 16.83 -10.77 3.22
C SER A 197 18.03 -10.63 4.16
N ALA A 198 18.45 -9.42 4.49
CA ALA A 198 19.52 -9.19 5.47
C ALA A 198 19.09 -9.49 6.92
N ALA A 199 17.78 -9.41 7.23
CA ALA A 199 17.25 -9.68 8.56
C ALA A 199 16.91 -11.17 8.76
N ASP A 200 16.40 -11.85 7.73
CA ASP A 200 16.12 -13.30 7.75
C ASP A 200 16.32 -13.89 6.35
N GLU A 201 17.53 -14.32 6.07
CA GLU A 201 17.92 -14.86 4.77
C GLU A 201 17.19 -16.18 4.42
N ALA A 202 16.96 -17.05 5.39
CA ALA A 202 16.35 -18.35 5.16
C ALA A 202 14.87 -18.21 4.75
N TYR A 203 14.12 -17.39 5.50
CA TYR A 203 12.74 -17.08 5.17
C TYR A 203 12.63 -16.34 3.83
N ALA A 204 13.48 -15.34 3.60
CA ALA A 204 13.50 -14.58 2.35
C ALA A 204 13.73 -15.46 1.13
N LYS A 205 14.70 -16.38 1.18
CA LYS A 205 14.95 -17.37 0.09
C LYS A 205 13.72 -18.22 -0.20
N THR A 206 13.00 -18.65 0.82
CA THR A 206 11.78 -19.47 0.66
C THR A 206 10.68 -18.67 -0.04
N GLN A 207 10.44 -17.42 0.39
CA GLN A 207 9.46 -16.54 -0.24
C GLN A 207 9.84 -16.18 -1.68
N ILE A 208 11.10 -15.90 -1.95
CA ILE A 208 11.60 -15.59 -3.30
C ILE A 208 11.40 -16.79 -4.23
N ALA A 209 11.80 -17.98 -3.81
CA ALA A 209 11.64 -19.19 -4.62
C ALA A 209 10.16 -19.47 -4.93
N SER A 210 9.29 -19.38 -3.93
CA SER A 210 7.84 -19.53 -4.11
C SER A 210 7.25 -18.48 -5.05
N ALA A 211 7.59 -17.20 -4.88
CA ALA A 211 7.06 -16.14 -5.73
C ALA A 211 7.47 -16.32 -7.22
N ILE A 212 8.69 -16.79 -7.47
CA ILE A 212 9.15 -17.11 -8.83
C ILE A 212 8.37 -18.27 -9.41
N GLN A 213 8.17 -19.33 -8.64
CA GLN A 213 7.44 -20.53 -9.06
C GLN A 213 5.96 -20.23 -9.33
N ASP A 214 5.33 -19.36 -8.53
CA ASP A 214 3.92 -18.98 -8.64
C ASP A 214 3.65 -18.05 -9.85
N GLY A 215 4.69 -17.55 -10.48
CA GLY A 215 4.65 -16.73 -11.70
C GLY A 215 4.83 -15.25 -11.46
N LEU A 216 5.82 -14.68 -12.12
CA LEU A 216 6.14 -13.25 -12.08
C LEU A 216 5.64 -12.54 -13.35
N PRO A 217 5.52 -11.20 -13.29
CA PRO A 217 5.25 -10.40 -14.48
C PRO A 217 6.29 -10.62 -15.57
N THR A 218 5.84 -10.71 -16.82
CA THR A 218 6.72 -10.70 -17.98
C THR A 218 7.08 -9.25 -18.37
N LYS A 219 8.11 -9.09 -19.22
CA LYS A 219 8.54 -7.78 -19.73
C LYS A 219 7.44 -6.97 -20.43
N ASP A 220 6.38 -7.64 -20.88
CA ASP A 220 5.31 -7.02 -21.63
C ASP A 220 4.15 -6.51 -20.73
N MET A 221 4.27 -6.72 -19.40
CA MET A 221 3.35 -6.16 -18.43
C MET A 221 3.69 -4.69 -18.15
N ILE A 222 3.20 -3.80 -18.98
CA ILE A 222 3.24 -2.37 -18.72
C ILE A 222 1.90 -1.94 -18.16
N TRP A 223 1.88 -1.57 -16.89
CA TRP A 223 0.72 -0.95 -16.28
C TRP A 223 0.71 0.55 -16.60
N LEU A 224 -0.16 0.95 -17.50
CA LEU A 224 -0.45 2.34 -17.77
C LEU A 224 -1.79 2.69 -17.13
N LEU A 225 -1.76 3.41 -16.02
CA LEU A 225 -2.96 4.11 -15.53
C LEU A 225 -3.41 5.08 -16.63
N PRO A 226 -4.63 4.96 -17.15
CA PRO A 226 -5.15 5.97 -18.05
C PRO A 226 -5.27 7.27 -17.27
N THR A 227 -4.37 8.21 -17.54
CA THR A 227 -4.45 9.57 -17.01
C THR A 227 -5.35 10.38 -17.91
N ASN A 228 -6.29 11.12 -17.35
CA ASN A 228 -6.99 12.19 -18.06
C ASN A 228 -6.20 13.49 -17.79
N PRO A 229 -5.41 14.01 -18.76
CA PRO A 229 -4.58 15.17 -18.54
C PRO A 229 -5.34 16.40 -18.05
N ALA A 230 -6.64 16.50 -18.37
CA ALA A 230 -7.48 17.61 -17.95
C ALA A 230 -7.99 17.49 -16.50
N LYS A 231 -7.95 16.29 -15.90
CA LYS A 231 -8.46 16.03 -14.55
C LYS A 231 -7.39 15.58 -13.56
N ASP A 232 -6.32 14.96 -14.06
CA ASP A 232 -5.38 14.23 -13.24
C ASP A 232 -4.02 14.95 -13.08
N LEU A 233 -3.80 16.06 -13.80
CA LEU A 233 -2.62 16.90 -13.60
C LEU A 233 -2.88 18.00 -12.58
N PRO A 234 -1.97 18.21 -11.61
CA PRO A 234 -2.05 19.33 -10.69
C PRO A 234 -2.03 20.64 -11.47
N GLY A 235 -3.07 21.44 -11.36
CA GLY A 235 -3.23 22.70 -12.10
C GLY A 235 -4.17 22.63 -13.30
N GLY A 236 -4.75 21.48 -13.63
CA GLY A 236 -5.79 21.32 -14.65
C GLY A 236 -7.21 21.69 -14.21
N GLY A 237 -7.37 22.46 -13.15
CA GLY A 237 -8.63 23.05 -12.73
C GLY A 237 -8.76 24.45 -13.33
N THR A 238 -9.68 24.63 -14.26
CA THR A 238 -10.25 25.95 -14.57
C THR A 238 -11.11 26.40 -13.43
#